data_61b0a986e26627058eafcc486158104a
#
_entry.id   61b0a986e26627058eafcc486158104a
#
_cell.length_a   1.000
_cell.length_b   1.000
_cell.length_c   1.000
_cell.angle_alpha   90.00
_cell.angle_beta   90.00
_cell.angle_gamma   90.00
#
_symmetry.space_group_name_H-M   'P 1'
#
loop_
_entity.id
_entity.type
_entity.pdbx_description
1 polymer ?
#
loop_
_entity_poly.entity_id
_entity_poly.type
_entity_poly.pdbx_seq_one_letter_code
_entity_poly.pdbx_strand_id
1 'polypeptide(L)'
;MINLDCEDWVKNIDSNQKQIVLDVRTTEEFEVKSIPNAVLANILEPSEFMSVVEKLEKDSKLLVYCRSGIRSQKACIILDQLGFKETYHLNGGILEWE
;
A
#
# COMPACT_ATOMS: atom_id res chain seq x y z
N MET A 1 -9.51 3.12 6.73
CA MET A 1 -9.25 2.55 5.40
C MET A 1 -10.36 2.93 4.43
N ILE A 2 -9.98 3.45 3.29
CA ILE A 2 -10.93 3.77 2.21
C ILE A 2 -10.66 2.82 1.05
N ASN A 3 -11.69 2.08 0.62
CA ASN A 3 -11.59 1.14 -0.50
C ASN A 3 -11.91 1.89 -1.80
N LEU A 4 -11.00 1.82 -2.75
CA LEU A 4 -11.18 2.50 -4.03
C LEU A 4 -10.92 1.53 -5.19
N ASP A 5 -11.71 1.66 -6.25
CA ASP A 5 -11.41 0.98 -7.49
C ASP A 5 -10.18 1.62 -8.12
N CYS A 6 -9.55 0.92 -9.06
CA CYS A 6 -8.28 1.33 -9.62
C CYS A 6 -8.29 2.76 -10.17
N GLU A 7 -9.32 3.13 -10.90
CA GLU A 7 -9.42 4.47 -11.48
C GLU A 7 -9.34 5.55 -10.40
N ASP A 8 -10.11 5.41 -9.32
CA ASP A 8 -10.15 6.38 -8.24
C ASP A 8 -8.89 6.32 -7.39
N TRP A 9 -8.35 5.12 -7.17
CA TRP A 9 -7.12 4.94 -6.41
C TRP A 9 -5.95 5.66 -7.10
N VAL A 10 -5.83 5.50 -8.41
CA VAL A 10 -4.77 6.16 -9.19
C VAL A 10 -4.93 7.68 -9.15
N LYS A 11 -6.16 8.19 -9.18
CA LYS A 11 -6.41 9.63 -9.08
C LYS A 11 -5.93 10.22 -7.76
N ASN A 12 -5.79 9.40 -6.73
CA ASN A 12 -5.30 9.86 -5.45
C ASN A 12 -3.78 9.96 -5.38
N ILE A 13 -3.07 9.56 -6.41
CA ILE A 13 -1.63 9.74 -6.47
C ILE A 13 -1.37 11.19 -6.84
N ASP A 14 -0.77 11.94 -5.91
CA ASP A 14 -0.55 13.38 -6.07
C ASP A 14 0.86 13.71 -5.63
N SER A 15 1.70 14.15 -6.56
CA SER A 15 3.09 14.47 -6.29
C SER A 15 3.28 15.68 -5.38
N ASN A 16 2.23 16.47 -5.15
CA ASN A 16 2.28 17.64 -4.29
C ASN A 16 1.94 17.34 -2.85
N GLN A 17 1.56 16.10 -2.53
CA GLN A 17 1.23 15.69 -1.17
C GLN A 17 2.24 14.68 -0.64
N LYS A 18 2.39 14.66 0.67
CA LYS A 18 3.19 13.62 1.32
C LYS A 18 2.43 12.29 1.18
N GLN A 19 2.91 11.46 0.30
CA GLN A 19 2.24 10.20 0.00
C GLN A 19 3.24 9.09 -0.28
N ILE A 20 2.81 7.87 -0.05
CA ILE A 20 3.60 6.68 -0.30
C ILE A 20 2.71 5.63 -0.93
N VAL A 21 3.17 5.09 -2.06
CA VAL A 21 2.55 3.90 -2.66
C VAL A 21 3.21 2.71 -2.00
N LEU A 22 2.43 1.90 -1.30
CA LEU A 22 2.94 0.80 -0.47
C LEU A 22 2.54 -0.55 -1.07
N ASP A 23 3.54 -1.31 -1.48
CA ASP A 23 3.37 -2.67 -2.00
C ASP A 23 3.59 -3.66 -0.85
N VAL A 24 2.55 -4.42 -0.50
CA VAL A 24 2.63 -5.35 0.64
C VAL A 24 2.80 -6.81 0.21
N ARG A 25 3.24 -7.01 -1.05
CA ARG A 25 3.50 -8.34 -1.61
C ARG A 25 4.89 -8.83 -1.24
N THR A 26 5.27 -9.99 -1.80
CA THR A 26 6.61 -10.55 -1.62
C THR A 26 7.63 -9.80 -2.47
N THR A 27 8.91 -9.98 -2.12
CA THR A 27 10.02 -9.42 -2.88
C THR A 27 10.00 -9.93 -4.33
N GLU A 28 9.71 -11.22 -4.52
CA GLU A 28 9.67 -11.83 -5.85
C GLU A 28 8.59 -11.20 -6.72
N GLU A 29 7.41 -11.00 -6.17
CA GLU A 29 6.33 -10.32 -6.90
C GLU A 29 6.71 -8.90 -7.27
N PHE A 30 7.31 -8.18 -6.33
CA PHE A 30 7.74 -6.79 -6.53
C PHE A 30 8.78 -6.67 -7.65
N GLU A 31 9.73 -7.60 -7.69
CA GLU A 31 10.79 -7.58 -8.69
C GLU A 31 10.29 -7.87 -10.11
N VAL A 32 9.27 -8.72 -10.23
CA VAL A 32 8.68 -9.03 -11.53
C VAL A 32 7.94 -7.82 -12.09
N LYS A 33 7.11 -7.18 -11.27
CA LYS A 33 6.35 -6.00 -11.69
C LYS A 33 5.82 -5.29 -10.47
N SER A 34 5.93 -3.97 -10.44
CA SER A 34 5.40 -3.13 -9.37
C SER A 34 4.90 -1.81 -9.93
N ILE A 35 4.08 -1.12 -9.16
CA ILE A 35 3.65 0.23 -9.51
C ILE A 35 4.84 1.16 -9.31
N PRO A 36 5.08 2.11 -10.23
CA PRO A 36 6.24 3.01 -10.13
C PRO A 36 6.31 3.71 -8.77
N ASN A 37 7.53 3.79 -8.23
CA ASN A 37 7.84 4.45 -6.96
C ASN A 37 7.26 3.77 -5.73
N ALA A 38 6.75 2.55 -5.85
CA ALA A 38 6.22 1.83 -4.71
C ALA A 38 7.34 1.44 -3.73
N VAL A 39 7.01 1.50 -2.45
CA VAL A 39 7.87 1.03 -1.36
C VAL A 39 7.39 -0.36 -0.97
N LEU A 40 8.31 -1.32 -0.90
CA LEU A 40 7.96 -2.69 -0.53
C LEU A 40 7.92 -2.87 0.98
N ALA A 41 6.80 -3.42 1.47
CA ALA A 41 6.62 -3.79 2.87
C ALA A 41 5.88 -5.11 2.93
N ASN A 42 6.61 -6.22 2.79
CA ASN A 42 6.03 -7.56 2.68
C ASN A 42 5.27 -7.97 3.94
N ILE A 43 3.94 -8.02 3.87
CA ILE A 43 3.11 -8.34 5.04
C ILE A 43 3.25 -9.81 5.46
N LEU A 44 3.73 -10.69 4.58
CA LEU A 44 3.96 -12.09 4.92
C LEU A 44 5.21 -12.28 5.78
N GLU A 45 6.03 -11.24 5.90
CA GLU A 45 7.19 -11.20 6.79
C GLU A 45 6.95 -10.08 7.80
N PRO A 46 6.27 -10.37 8.93
CA PRO A 46 5.82 -9.32 9.86
C PRO A 46 6.92 -8.40 10.37
N SER A 47 8.11 -8.95 10.64
CA SER A 47 9.24 -8.13 11.11
C SER A 47 9.69 -7.13 10.05
N GLU A 48 9.75 -7.56 8.79
CA GLU A 48 10.12 -6.68 7.68
C GLU A 48 9.06 -5.62 7.44
N PHE A 49 7.79 -6.02 7.48
CA PHE A 49 6.67 -5.11 7.33
C PHE A 49 6.74 -4.00 8.38
N MET A 50 6.87 -4.38 9.64
CA MET A 50 6.94 -3.40 10.73
C MET A 50 8.17 -2.52 10.64
N SER A 51 9.32 -3.09 10.24
CA SER A 51 10.55 -2.32 10.06
C SER A 51 10.40 -1.21 9.03
N VAL A 52 9.66 -1.47 7.95
CA VAL A 52 9.40 -0.48 6.92
C VAL A 52 8.41 0.58 7.41
N VAL A 53 7.25 0.13 7.92
CA VAL A 53 6.17 1.07 8.23
C VAL A 53 6.46 1.95 9.44
N GLU A 54 7.25 1.50 10.39
CA GLU A 54 7.59 2.33 11.54
C GLU A 54 8.46 3.54 11.17
N LYS A 55 9.10 3.51 10.02
CA LYS A 55 9.89 4.62 9.49
C LYS A 55 9.05 5.65 8.75
N LEU A 56 7.79 5.32 8.45
CA LEU A 56 6.89 6.21 7.71
C LEU A 56 6.23 7.18 8.68
N GLU A 57 6.00 8.40 8.18
CA GLU A 57 5.32 9.41 8.99
C GLU A 57 3.82 9.15 9.01
N LYS A 58 3.21 9.27 10.20
CA LYS A 58 1.80 8.93 10.39
C LYS A 58 0.82 9.83 9.65
N ASP A 59 1.25 11.02 9.27
CA ASP A 59 0.45 11.95 8.49
C ASP A 59 0.59 11.75 6.99
N SER A 60 1.39 10.76 6.56
CA SER A 60 1.50 10.42 5.15
C SER A 60 0.22 9.76 4.66
N LYS A 61 -0.14 10.06 3.42
CA LYS A 61 -1.21 9.37 2.72
C LYS A 61 -0.66 8.07 2.17
N LEU A 62 -1.23 6.95 2.56
CA LEU A 62 -0.77 5.64 2.13
C LEU A 62 -1.70 5.05 1.08
N LEU A 63 -1.14 4.76 -0.09
CA LEU A 63 -1.86 4.10 -1.18
C LEU A 63 -1.35 2.66 -1.23
N VAL A 64 -2.17 1.74 -0.73
CA VAL A 64 -1.75 0.38 -0.40
C VAL A 64 -2.30 -0.62 -1.41
N TYR A 65 -1.47 -1.53 -1.89
CA TYR A 65 -1.92 -2.56 -2.82
C TYR A 65 -1.18 -3.89 -2.61
N CYS A 66 -1.82 -4.95 -3.08
CA CYS A 66 -1.19 -6.26 -3.22
C CYS A 66 -1.58 -6.83 -4.58
N ARG A 67 -1.56 -8.15 -4.74
CA ARG A 67 -1.90 -8.75 -6.04
C ARG A 67 -3.39 -8.65 -6.35
N SER A 68 -4.25 -9.10 -5.43
CA SER A 68 -5.71 -9.17 -5.65
C SER A 68 -6.54 -8.44 -4.61
N GLY A 69 -5.92 -7.87 -3.58
CA GLY A 69 -6.59 -7.07 -2.55
C GLY A 69 -6.70 -7.71 -1.17
N ILE A 70 -6.46 -9.01 -1.03
CA ILE A 70 -6.65 -9.69 0.26
C ILE A 70 -5.58 -9.28 1.28
N ARG A 71 -4.31 -9.36 0.91
CA ARG A 71 -3.20 -8.98 1.80
C ARG A 71 -3.22 -7.49 2.13
N SER A 72 -3.51 -6.67 1.13
CA SER A 72 -3.52 -5.21 1.32
C SER A 72 -4.66 -4.75 2.22
N GLN A 73 -5.79 -5.44 2.21
CA GLN A 73 -6.89 -5.13 3.13
C GLN A 73 -6.44 -5.34 4.57
N LYS A 74 -5.76 -6.46 4.86
CA LYS A 74 -5.21 -6.71 6.20
C LYS A 74 -4.17 -5.66 6.57
N ALA A 75 -3.30 -5.30 5.61
CA ALA A 75 -2.29 -4.29 5.85
C ALA A 75 -2.90 -2.95 6.22
N CYS A 76 -3.95 -2.53 5.52
CA CYS A 76 -4.64 -1.27 5.84
C CYS A 76 -5.23 -1.28 7.24
N ILE A 77 -5.84 -2.39 7.67
CA ILE A 77 -6.38 -2.51 9.01
C ILE A 77 -5.26 -2.31 10.06
N ILE A 78 -4.11 -2.96 9.85
CA ILE A 78 -2.96 -2.81 10.75
C ILE A 78 -2.45 -1.37 10.75
N LEU A 79 -2.33 -0.76 9.57
CA LEU A 79 -1.85 0.61 9.45
C LEU A 79 -2.79 1.61 10.15
N ASP A 80 -4.10 1.41 10.03
CA ASP A 80 -5.07 2.24 10.74
C ASP A 80 -4.89 2.11 12.26
N GLN A 81 -4.67 0.88 12.76
CA GLN A 81 -4.41 0.64 14.17
C GLN A 81 -3.11 1.26 14.64
N LEU A 82 -2.12 1.38 13.77
CA LEU A 82 -0.84 2.02 14.08
C LEU A 82 -0.91 3.55 14.08
N GLY A 83 -2.05 4.11 13.69
CA GLY A 83 -2.27 5.55 13.76
C GLY A 83 -2.09 6.30 12.45
N PHE A 84 -1.95 5.61 11.33
CA PHE A 84 -1.94 6.27 10.02
C PHE A 84 -3.34 6.81 9.74
N LYS A 85 -3.45 8.07 9.38
CA LYS A 85 -4.74 8.75 9.25
C LYS A 85 -5.41 8.53 7.92
N GLU A 86 -4.63 8.31 6.86
CA GLU A 86 -5.17 8.14 5.52
C GLU A 86 -4.61 6.90 4.85
N THR A 87 -5.41 5.84 4.79
CA THR A 87 -5.05 4.63 4.08
C THR A 87 -6.08 4.37 2.97
N TYR A 88 -5.60 4.20 1.75
CA TYR A 88 -6.42 3.96 0.58
C TYR A 88 -6.08 2.60 0.02
N HIS A 89 -7.05 1.72 -0.01
CA HIS A 89 -6.89 0.33 -0.46
C HIS A 89 -7.30 0.19 -1.92
N LEU A 90 -6.43 -0.42 -2.73
CA LEU A 90 -6.74 -0.71 -4.14
C LEU A 90 -7.57 -1.99 -4.24
N ASN A 91 -8.86 -1.85 -4.51
CA ASN A 91 -9.73 -3.01 -4.75
C ASN A 91 -9.24 -3.77 -5.97
N GLY A 92 -9.15 -5.09 -5.83
CA GLY A 92 -8.69 -5.95 -6.92
C GLY A 92 -7.18 -5.98 -7.12
N GLY A 93 -6.43 -5.14 -6.43
CA GLY A 93 -4.98 -5.13 -6.45
C GLY A 93 -4.36 -4.72 -7.77
N ILE A 94 -3.06 -5.03 -7.92
CA ILE A 94 -2.30 -4.66 -9.13
C ILE A 94 -2.87 -5.29 -10.39
N LEU A 95 -3.64 -6.38 -10.27
CA LEU A 95 -4.30 -6.99 -11.43
C LEU A 95 -5.23 -6.03 -12.13
N GLU A 96 -5.86 -5.11 -11.40
CA GLU A 96 -6.74 -4.10 -11.96
C GLU A 96 -5.98 -2.89 -12.51
N TRP A 97 -4.76 -2.68 -12.05
CA TRP A 97 -3.93 -1.56 -12.47
C TRP A 97 -3.35 -1.75 -13.88
N GLU A 98 -3.19 -2.98 -14.29
CA GLU A 98 -2.58 -3.32 -15.59
C GLU A 98 -3.47 -3.04 -16.79
#